data_7cdfbbf738fff537f27562747b45d8ca
#
_entry.id   7cdfbbf738fff537f27562747b45d8ca
#
_cell.length_a   1.000
_cell.length_b   1.000
_cell.length_c   1.000
_cell.angle_alpha   90.00
_cell.angle_beta   90.00
_cell.angle_gamma   90.00
#
_symmetry.space_group_name_H-M   'P 1'
#
loop_
_entity.id
_entity.type
_entity.pdbx_description
1 polymer ?
#
loop_
_entity_poly.entity_id
_entity_poly.type
_entity_poly.pdbx_seq_one_letter_code
_entity_poly.pdbx_strand_id
1 'polypeptide(L)'
;MASTDSDVVAITQLVNLYGLAVDSQQWRLFDSIFTSDVLADYGGSSRWTDLEQFKADFAAYHDPFDSTQHTMSTHVVHIDGDHAHSFCNGGWRLVRKAADGGALRPLWDGTGWYDET
;
A
#
# COMPACT_ATOMS: atom_id res chain seq x y z
N MET A 1 10.90 8.71 27.85
CA MET A 1 10.47 7.48 27.18
C MET A 1 9.30 7.81 26.24
N ALA A 2 9.43 7.47 24.99
CA ALA A 2 8.33 7.72 24.05
C ALA A 2 7.11 6.90 24.45
N SER A 3 5.93 7.50 24.32
CA SER A 3 4.66 6.81 24.54
C SER A 3 4.43 5.77 23.44
N THR A 4 4.03 4.55 23.80
CA THR A 4 3.62 3.55 22.83
C THR A 4 2.40 4.01 22.02
N ASP A 5 1.58 4.89 22.58
CA ASP A 5 0.44 5.48 21.88
C ASP A 5 0.91 6.34 20.69
N SER A 6 1.99 7.13 20.87
CA SER A 6 2.60 7.89 19.77
C SER A 6 3.09 6.98 18.67
N ASP A 7 3.70 5.85 19.02
CA ASP A 7 4.21 4.88 18.06
C ASP A 7 3.06 4.22 17.30
N VAL A 8 1.97 3.87 17.99
CA VAL A 8 0.77 3.31 17.35
C VAL A 8 0.21 4.29 16.32
N VAL A 9 0.09 5.56 16.68
CA VAL A 9 -0.39 6.61 15.77
C VAL A 9 0.55 6.74 14.57
N ALA A 10 1.85 6.81 14.81
CA ALA A 10 2.85 6.96 13.75
C ALA A 10 2.82 5.79 12.77
N ILE A 11 2.70 4.57 13.27
CA ILE A 11 2.63 3.35 12.44
C ILE A 11 1.33 3.32 11.65
N THR A 12 0.20 3.65 12.28
CA THR A 12 -1.08 3.73 11.59
C THR A 12 -1.05 4.76 10.46
N GLN A 13 -0.46 5.93 10.70
CA GLN A 13 -0.26 6.95 9.68
C GLN A 13 0.59 6.44 8.54
N LEU A 14 1.65 5.70 8.84
CA LEU A 14 2.55 5.15 7.83
C LEU A 14 1.82 4.14 6.93
N VAL A 15 1.01 3.27 7.51
CA VAL A 15 0.21 2.30 6.75
C VAL A 15 -0.81 3.01 5.86
N ASN A 16 -1.47 4.05 6.40
CA ASN A 16 -2.41 4.84 5.62
C ASN A 16 -1.71 5.62 4.49
N LEU A 17 -0.48 6.06 4.71
CA LEU A 17 0.31 6.74 3.68
C LEU A 17 0.56 5.85 2.47
N TYR A 18 0.68 4.55 2.65
CA TYR A 18 0.79 3.61 1.55
C TYR A 18 -0.43 3.71 0.62
N GLY A 19 -1.64 3.69 1.17
CA GLY A 19 -2.86 3.86 0.37
C GLY A 19 -2.88 5.17 -0.41
N LEU A 20 -2.51 6.27 0.25
CA LEU A 20 -2.41 7.58 -0.40
C LEU A 20 -1.36 7.58 -1.52
N ALA A 21 -0.20 6.99 -1.28
CA ALA A 21 0.88 6.93 -2.26
C ALA A 21 0.45 6.20 -3.53
N VAL A 22 -0.21 5.06 -3.38
CA VAL A 22 -0.71 4.27 -4.51
C VAL A 22 -1.82 5.03 -5.25
N ASP A 23 -2.81 5.56 -4.53
CA ASP A 23 -3.97 6.22 -5.14
C ASP A 23 -3.59 7.50 -5.85
N SER A 24 -2.60 8.21 -5.37
CA SER A 24 -2.09 9.42 -6.01
C SER A 24 -0.94 9.14 -6.99
N GLN A 25 -0.52 7.91 -7.09
CA GLN A 25 0.62 7.48 -7.91
C GLN A 25 1.91 8.27 -7.59
N GLN A 26 2.11 8.58 -6.33
CA GLN A 26 3.31 9.24 -5.83
C GLN A 26 4.29 8.20 -5.30
N TRP A 27 4.92 7.48 -6.21
CA TRP A 27 5.77 6.33 -5.87
C TRP A 27 6.97 6.70 -5.03
N ARG A 28 7.45 7.94 -5.12
CA ARG A 28 8.54 8.44 -4.27
C ARG A 28 8.20 8.40 -2.78
N LEU A 29 6.91 8.43 -2.42
CA LEU A 29 6.49 8.32 -1.03
C LEU A 29 6.80 6.94 -0.44
N PHE A 30 7.00 5.94 -1.28
CA PHE A 30 7.44 4.62 -0.83
C PHE A 30 8.79 4.68 -0.10
N ASP A 31 9.65 5.64 -0.46
CA ASP A 31 10.93 5.83 0.22
C ASP A 31 10.77 6.26 1.68
N SER A 32 9.63 6.87 2.03
CA SER A 32 9.30 7.24 3.41
C SER A 32 8.57 6.13 4.16
N ILE A 33 8.08 5.12 3.45
CA ILE A 33 7.28 4.03 4.03
C ILE A 33 8.12 2.78 4.23
N PHE A 34 8.96 2.45 3.27
CA PHE A 34 9.69 1.19 3.22
C PHE A 34 11.19 1.43 3.28
N THR A 35 11.90 0.46 3.84
CA THR A 35 13.36 0.42 3.77
C THR A 35 13.82 -0.07 2.40
N SER A 36 15.07 0.19 2.03
CA SER A 36 15.61 -0.22 0.72
C SER A 36 15.62 -1.73 0.51
N ASP A 37 15.69 -2.48 1.61
CA ASP A 37 15.68 -3.95 1.63
C ASP A 37 14.32 -4.54 2.01
N VAL A 38 13.25 -3.80 1.73
CA VAL A 38 11.89 -4.25 2.04
C VAL A 38 11.61 -5.65 1.49
N LEU A 39 10.86 -6.42 2.25
CA LEU A 39 10.25 -7.65 1.75
C LEU A 39 8.75 -7.37 1.57
N ALA A 40 8.32 -7.28 0.32
CA ALA A 40 6.91 -7.12 -0.03
C ALA A 40 6.42 -8.38 -0.72
N ASP A 41 5.48 -9.06 -0.09
CA ASP A 41 4.96 -10.34 -0.58
C ASP A 41 3.45 -10.22 -0.76
N TYR A 42 3.03 -10.23 -2.03
CA TYR A 42 1.61 -10.19 -2.43
C TYR A 42 1.12 -11.54 -2.94
N GLY A 43 1.92 -12.59 -2.74
CA GLY A 43 1.57 -13.93 -3.17
C GLY A 43 2.09 -14.27 -4.58
N GLY A 44 2.25 -15.56 -4.83
CA GLY A 44 2.73 -16.05 -6.14
C GLY A 44 4.07 -15.45 -6.52
N SER A 45 4.15 -14.93 -7.74
CA SER A 45 5.34 -14.25 -8.26
C SER A 45 5.40 -12.77 -7.89
N SER A 46 4.38 -12.23 -7.23
CA SER A 46 4.31 -10.83 -6.81
C SER A 46 5.03 -10.63 -5.49
N ARG A 47 6.34 -10.71 -5.55
CA ARG A 47 7.21 -10.62 -4.38
C ARG A 47 8.44 -9.79 -4.72
N TRP A 48 8.76 -8.86 -3.82
CA TRP A 48 9.91 -7.96 -3.99
C TRP A 48 10.78 -7.96 -2.74
N THR A 49 12.08 -7.86 -2.96
CA THR A 49 13.09 -7.73 -1.91
C THR A 49 13.95 -6.48 -2.10
N ASP A 50 13.59 -5.65 -3.06
CA ASP A 50 14.27 -4.40 -3.38
C ASP A 50 13.25 -3.30 -3.64
N LEU A 51 13.40 -2.19 -2.94
CA LEU A 51 12.45 -1.08 -3.00
C LEU A 51 12.36 -0.46 -4.39
N GLU A 52 13.47 -0.29 -5.08
CA GLU A 52 13.48 0.34 -6.39
C GLU A 52 12.70 -0.50 -7.41
N GLN A 53 12.87 -1.83 -7.37
CA GLN A 53 12.11 -2.73 -8.22
C GLN A 53 10.64 -2.74 -7.85
N PHE A 54 10.33 -2.73 -6.57
CA PHE A 54 8.94 -2.67 -6.07
C PHE A 54 8.23 -1.41 -6.59
N LYS A 55 8.87 -0.24 -6.49
CA LYS A 55 8.32 1.02 -7.00
C LYS A 55 8.10 0.96 -8.51
N ALA A 56 9.10 0.49 -9.26
CA ALA A 56 9.03 0.44 -10.71
C ALA A 56 7.89 -0.47 -11.19
N ASP A 57 7.77 -1.65 -10.59
CA ASP A 57 6.74 -2.62 -10.97
C ASP A 57 5.34 -2.15 -10.58
N PHE A 58 5.20 -1.52 -9.42
CA PHE A 58 3.92 -0.94 -9.00
C PHE A 58 3.50 0.20 -9.91
N ALA A 59 4.42 1.08 -10.27
CA ALA A 59 4.15 2.16 -11.21
C ALA A 59 3.68 1.61 -12.55
N ALA A 60 4.35 0.61 -13.07
CA ALA A 60 3.98 -0.02 -14.35
C ALA A 60 2.61 -0.71 -14.27
N TYR A 61 2.35 -1.42 -13.17
CA TYR A 61 1.07 -2.11 -12.97
C TYR A 61 -0.11 -1.13 -12.90
N HIS A 62 0.10 0.03 -12.27
CA HIS A 62 -0.96 1.02 -12.07
C HIS A 62 -1.14 2.00 -13.24
N ASP A 63 -0.22 2.02 -14.19
CA ASP A 63 -0.29 2.90 -15.34
C ASP A 63 -1.60 2.77 -16.14
N PRO A 64 -2.17 1.56 -16.35
CA PRO A 64 -3.44 1.39 -17.04
C PRO A 64 -4.67 1.88 -16.30
N PHE A 65 -4.54 2.24 -15.01
CA PHE A 65 -5.68 2.66 -14.21
C PHE A 65 -5.90 4.17 -14.31
N ASP A 66 -7.15 4.55 -14.51
CA ASP A 66 -7.60 5.94 -14.49
C ASP A 66 -7.64 6.46 -13.03
N SER A 67 -8.14 5.63 -12.14
CA SER A 67 -8.18 5.94 -10.72
C SER A 67 -8.14 4.67 -9.89
N THR A 68 -7.60 4.78 -8.69
CA THR A 68 -7.64 3.72 -7.69
C THR A 68 -8.02 4.32 -6.35
N GLN A 69 -8.67 3.53 -5.51
CA GLN A 69 -8.97 3.92 -4.16
C GLN A 69 -8.69 2.75 -3.22
N HIS A 70 -7.84 2.99 -2.24
CA HIS A 70 -7.56 2.03 -1.18
C HIS A 70 -8.18 2.53 0.12
N THR A 71 -8.87 1.63 0.81
CA THR A 71 -9.41 1.88 2.15
C THR A 71 -8.66 1.00 3.13
N MET A 72 -7.90 1.62 4.02
CA MET A 72 -7.15 0.94 5.06
C MET A 72 -7.92 1.09 6.36
N SER A 73 -8.25 -0.03 7.01
CA SER A 73 -9.10 0.01 8.21
C SER A 73 -8.77 -1.13 9.17
N THR A 74 -9.34 -1.06 10.37
CA THR A 74 -9.19 -2.10 11.38
C THR A 74 -7.70 -2.31 11.71
N HIS A 75 -7.00 -1.21 12.04
CA HIS A 75 -5.58 -1.26 12.35
C HIS A 75 -5.36 -1.87 13.73
N VAL A 76 -4.49 -2.86 13.79
CA VAL A 76 -4.02 -3.44 15.06
C VAL A 76 -2.49 -3.39 15.04
N VAL A 77 -1.92 -2.72 16.02
CA VAL A 77 -0.47 -2.52 16.11
C VAL A 77 0.04 -3.13 17.39
N HIS A 78 1.04 -3.97 17.29
CA HIS A 78 1.75 -4.55 18.43
C HIS A 78 3.19 -4.05 18.43
N ILE A 79 3.62 -3.47 19.52
CA ILE A 79 4.96 -2.93 19.69
C ILE A 79 5.74 -3.79 20.69
N ASP A 80 6.94 -4.18 20.28
CA ASP A 80 7.86 -4.96 21.10
C ASP A 80 9.26 -4.32 20.98
N GLY A 81 9.57 -3.42 21.92
CA GLY A 81 10.82 -2.69 21.93
C GLY A 81 11.01 -1.87 20.66
N ASP A 82 12.05 -2.19 19.91
CA ASP A 82 12.40 -1.51 18.65
C ASP A 82 11.66 -2.07 17.44
N HIS A 83 10.84 -3.08 17.66
CA HIS A 83 10.10 -3.73 16.58
C HIS A 83 8.61 -3.52 16.77
N ALA A 84 7.90 -3.53 15.66
CA ALA A 84 6.45 -3.46 15.65
C ALA A 84 5.89 -4.38 14.58
N HIS A 85 4.71 -4.88 14.84
CA HIS A 85 3.95 -5.64 13.88
C HIS A 85 2.57 -5.01 13.78
N SER A 86 2.09 -4.80 12.58
CA SER A 86 0.76 -4.25 12.36
C SER A 86 -0.04 -5.10 11.40
N PHE A 87 -1.34 -5.01 11.57
CA PHE A 87 -2.32 -5.67 10.73
C PHE A 87 -3.41 -4.66 10.39
N CYS A 88 -3.90 -4.68 9.18
CA CYS A 88 -5.10 -3.93 8.83
C CYS A 88 -5.87 -4.63 7.71
N ASN A 89 -7.14 -4.32 7.60
CA ASN A 89 -7.93 -4.68 6.44
C ASN A 89 -7.68 -3.68 5.33
N GLY A 90 -7.71 -4.18 4.10
CA GLY A 90 -7.65 -3.35 2.91
C GLY A 90 -8.84 -3.61 2.00
N GLY A 91 -9.39 -2.55 1.46
CA GLY A 91 -10.33 -2.61 0.35
C GLY A 91 -9.78 -1.78 -0.79
N TRP A 92 -10.03 -2.17 -2.00
CA TRP A 92 -9.56 -1.41 -3.16
C TRP A 92 -10.58 -1.43 -4.28
N ARG A 93 -10.58 -0.31 -5.02
CA ARG A 93 -11.34 -0.15 -6.24
C ARG A 93 -10.39 0.35 -7.31
N LEU A 94 -10.30 -0.37 -8.41
CA LEU A 94 -9.41 -0.07 -9.51
C LEU A 94 -10.26 0.17 -10.76
N VAL A 95 -10.13 1.37 -11.34
CA VAL A 95 -10.88 1.76 -12.53
C VAL A 95 -9.90 1.90 -13.69
N ARG A 96 -10.02 1.06 -14.70
CA ARG A 96 -9.14 1.13 -15.87
C ARG A 96 -9.49 2.33 -16.75
N LYS A 97 -8.49 2.82 -17.47
CA LYS A 97 -8.70 3.85 -18.47
C LYS A 97 -9.66 3.35 -19.54
N ALA A 98 -10.56 4.24 -20.00
CA ALA A 98 -11.45 3.91 -21.09
C ALA A 98 -10.64 3.69 -22.38
N ALA A 99 -11.02 2.66 -23.15
CA ALA A 99 -10.44 2.45 -24.46
C ALA A 99 -11.14 3.36 -25.48
N ASP A 100 -10.37 4.06 -26.28
CA ASP A 100 -10.82 4.79 -27.49
C ASP A 100 -12.15 5.56 -27.32
N GLY A 101 -12.27 6.35 -26.27
CA GLY A 101 -13.47 7.14 -26.03
C GLY A 101 -14.66 6.36 -25.55
N GLY A 102 -14.48 5.11 -25.15
CA GLY A 102 -15.55 4.29 -24.59
C GLY A 102 -16.13 4.91 -23.32
N ALA A 103 -17.45 4.82 -23.19
CA ALA A 103 -18.18 5.36 -22.04
C ALA A 103 -18.06 4.45 -20.79
N LEU A 104 -17.79 3.17 -21.00
CA LEU A 104 -17.69 2.19 -19.92
C LEU A 104 -16.23 1.88 -19.62
N ARG A 105 -15.90 1.94 -18.33
CA ARG A 105 -14.57 1.61 -17.84
C ARG A 105 -14.64 0.32 -17.04
N PRO A 106 -13.77 -0.65 -17.31
CA PRO A 106 -13.69 -1.83 -16.48
C PRO A 106 -13.37 -1.46 -15.03
N LEU A 107 -14.10 -2.06 -14.10
CA LEU A 107 -13.95 -1.84 -12.67
C LEU A 107 -13.58 -3.16 -12.01
N TRP A 108 -12.64 -3.09 -11.08
CA TRP A 108 -12.29 -4.21 -10.23
C TRP A 108 -12.28 -3.77 -8.78
N ASP A 109 -13.11 -4.42 -7.94
CA ASP A 109 -13.12 -4.24 -6.50
C ASP A 109 -12.52 -5.48 -5.85
N GLY A 110 -11.82 -5.26 -4.75
CA GLY A 110 -11.25 -6.34 -3.98
C GLY A 110 -11.17 -5.99 -2.50
N THR A 111 -11.02 -7.00 -1.68
CA THR A 111 -10.80 -6.85 -0.25
C THR A 111 -9.74 -7.84 0.20
N GLY A 112 -9.04 -7.51 1.26
CA GLY A 112 -8.02 -8.35 1.85
C GLY A 112 -7.47 -7.75 3.12
N TRP A 113 -6.31 -8.20 3.51
CA TRP A 113 -5.64 -7.63 4.68
C TRP A 113 -4.15 -7.48 4.39
N TYR A 114 -3.54 -6.61 5.17
CA TYR A 114 -2.10 -6.38 5.16
C TYR A 114 -1.53 -6.76 6.51
N ASP A 115 -0.45 -7.50 6.49
CA ASP A 115 0.31 -7.94 7.64
C ASP A 115 1.72 -7.37 7.49
N GLU A 116 2.13 -6.48 8.39
CA GLU A 116 3.34 -5.68 8.25
C GLU A 116 4.23 -5.82 9.49
N THR A 117 5.51 -5.72 9.26
CA THR A 117 6.51 -5.74 10.33
C THR A 117 7.45 -4.57 10.22
#